data_6f9308b46cd7e0911b1185eae0d68ca9
#
_entry.id   6f9308b46cd7e0911b1185eae0d68ca9
#
_cell.length_a   1.000
_cell.length_b   1.000
_cell.length_c   1.000
_cell.angle_alpha   90.00
_cell.angle_beta   90.00
_cell.angle_gamma   90.00
#
_symmetry.space_group_name_H-M   'P 1'
#
loop_
_entity.id
_entity.type
_entity.pdbx_description
1 polymer ?
#
loop_
_entity_poly.entity_id
_entity_poly.type
_entity_poly.pdbx_seq_one_letter_code
_entity_poly.pdbx_strand_id
1 'polypeptide(L)'
;MIKQNKYLILKNQYCLANYCLVALRKEDIQLIRKWRNDQIGILRQKKPLSIPEQKKYYDNIIQRTFSQKKPDSILFSFLFNDNCIGYGGFVHIDWNSRRAELSFIVDTKRSNDNNIYNMDFNTFLTLIKQIAFNELNFNRIFTETYDIRPFHISILEKSGFKLEGRLKEHTKISNMHVDSLIHGFLRLQFKN
;
A
#
# COMPACT_ATOMS: atom_id res chain seq x y z
N MET A 1 -0.96 -15.52 24.49
CA MET A 1 -1.13 -15.44 23.03
C MET A 1 -1.54 -14.02 22.68
N ILE A 2 -0.71 -13.29 21.93
CA ILE A 2 -1.05 -11.95 21.40
C ILE A 2 -2.17 -12.16 20.41
N LYS A 3 -3.34 -11.54 20.65
CA LYS A 3 -4.49 -11.63 19.75
C LYS A 3 -4.12 -10.97 18.44
N GLN A 4 -3.93 -11.75 17.38
CA GLN A 4 -3.57 -11.23 16.06
C GLN A 4 -4.72 -10.35 15.55
N ASN A 5 -4.41 -9.14 15.09
CA ASN A 5 -5.39 -8.26 14.48
C ASN A 5 -6.00 -8.93 13.25
N LYS A 6 -7.30 -8.70 13.04
CA LYS A 6 -8.04 -9.27 11.91
C LYS A 6 -9.13 -8.30 11.47
N TYR A 7 -9.22 -8.08 10.18
CA TYR A 7 -10.38 -7.41 9.59
C TYR A 7 -11.61 -8.31 9.63
N LEU A 8 -12.75 -7.74 10.04
CA LEU A 8 -14.02 -8.46 10.08
C LEU A 8 -14.39 -9.10 8.73
N ILE A 9 -14.04 -8.45 7.64
CA ILE A 9 -14.45 -8.76 6.28
C ILE A 9 -13.41 -9.55 5.47
N LEU A 10 -12.29 -9.94 6.08
CA LEU A 10 -11.17 -10.57 5.38
C LEU A 10 -10.67 -11.81 6.13
N LYS A 11 -9.92 -12.66 5.44
CA LYS A 11 -9.15 -13.76 6.03
C LYS A 11 -8.01 -13.22 6.92
N ASN A 12 -7.46 -14.08 7.75
CA ASN A 12 -6.37 -13.69 8.66
C ASN A 12 -5.10 -13.29 7.92
N GLN A 13 -4.83 -13.97 6.80
CA GLN A 13 -3.62 -13.77 5.99
C GLN A 13 -3.83 -14.17 4.53
N TYR A 14 -3.01 -13.60 3.68
CA TYR A 14 -2.92 -13.90 2.25
C TYR A 14 -1.46 -14.10 1.91
N CYS A 15 -1.08 -15.29 1.46
CA CYS A 15 0.32 -15.65 1.28
C CYS A 15 0.60 -16.10 -0.17
N LEU A 16 1.81 -15.82 -0.63
CA LEU A 16 2.39 -16.32 -1.88
C LEU A 16 3.87 -16.61 -1.63
N ALA A 17 4.27 -17.89 -1.75
CA ALA A 17 5.58 -18.37 -1.32
C ALA A 17 5.89 -17.91 0.12
N ASN A 18 7.02 -17.26 0.33
CA ASN A 18 7.45 -16.77 1.64
C ASN A 18 6.89 -15.38 2.01
N TYR A 19 6.03 -14.81 1.18
CA TYR A 19 5.43 -13.49 1.43
C TYR A 19 4.01 -13.63 1.95
N CYS A 20 3.65 -12.80 2.93
CA CYS A 20 2.29 -12.75 3.46
C CYS A 20 1.84 -11.30 3.69
N LEU A 21 0.54 -11.05 3.46
CA LEU A 21 -0.18 -9.88 3.92
C LEU A 21 -1.05 -10.29 5.12
N VAL A 22 -0.84 -9.65 6.25
CA VAL A 22 -1.65 -9.79 7.46
C VAL A 22 -2.20 -8.42 7.87
N ALA A 23 -3.31 -8.37 8.60
CA ALA A 23 -3.82 -7.09 9.10
C ALA A 23 -2.69 -6.34 9.84
N LEU A 24 -2.62 -5.01 9.65
CA LEU A 24 -1.50 -4.20 10.15
C LEU A 24 -1.21 -4.47 11.63
N ARG A 25 -0.01 -4.97 11.92
CA ARG A 25 0.41 -5.38 13.25
C ARG A 25 0.90 -4.17 14.06
N LYS A 26 0.60 -4.14 15.34
CA LYS A 26 1.01 -3.05 16.24
C LYS A 26 2.53 -3.01 16.44
N GLU A 27 3.18 -4.15 16.48
CA GLU A 27 4.64 -4.29 16.61
C GLU A 27 5.40 -3.68 15.42
N ASP A 28 4.79 -3.60 14.23
CA ASP A 28 5.45 -3.12 13.02
C ASP A 28 5.42 -1.58 12.87
N ILE A 29 4.59 -0.89 13.64
CA ILE A 29 4.31 0.55 13.39
C ILE A 29 5.55 1.45 13.49
N GLN A 30 6.56 1.08 14.30
CA GLN A 30 7.78 1.87 14.43
C GLN A 30 8.75 1.63 13.27
N LEU A 31 8.81 0.42 12.73
CA LEU A 31 9.54 0.14 11.48
C LEU A 31 8.91 0.93 10.33
N ILE A 32 7.58 0.86 10.21
CA ILE A 32 6.82 1.59 9.18
C ILE A 32 7.06 3.10 9.30
N ARG A 33 7.02 3.66 10.52
CA ARG A 33 7.33 5.08 10.76
C ARG A 33 8.74 5.44 10.25
N LYS A 34 9.73 4.60 10.58
CA LYS A 34 11.10 4.79 10.12
C LYS A 34 11.16 4.84 8.59
N TRP A 35 10.63 3.84 7.91
CA TRP A 35 10.65 3.77 6.44
C TRP A 35 9.89 4.93 5.78
N ARG A 36 8.77 5.35 6.37
CA ARG A 36 8.03 6.53 5.91
C ARG A 36 8.85 7.81 6.02
N ASN A 37 9.59 7.98 7.10
CA ASN A 37 10.45 9.14 7.31
C ASN A 37 11.68 9.10 6.39
N ASP A 38 12.30 7.94 6.21
CA ASP A 38 13.44 7.76 5.30
C ASP A 38 13.06 8.03 3.83
N GLN A 39 11.80 7.75 3.45
CA GLN A 39 11.30 7.85 2.07
C GLN A 39 10.30 9.01 1.88
N ILE A 40 10.36 10.02 2.72
CA ILE A 40 9.39 11.14 2.74
C ILE A 40 9.23 11.85 1.39
N GLY A 41 10.31 11.93 0.62
CA GLY A 41 10.33 12.59 -0.69
C GLY A 41 9.45 11.93 -1.77
N ILE A 42 8.99 10.71 -1.54
CA ILE A 42 8.09 10.00 -2.47
C ILE A 42 6.68 9.79 -1.92
N LEU A 43 6.40 10.36 -0.75
CA LEU A 43 5.12 10.23 -0.05
C LEU A 43 4.40 11.58 0.03
N ARG A 44 3.09 11.54 0.20
CA ARG A 44 2.27 12.74 0.51
C ARG A 44 2.49 13.26 1.94
N GLN A 45 3.46 12.71 2.65
CA GLN A 45 3.83 13.11 4.00
C GLN A 45 4.64 14.41 3.96
N LYS A 46 4.17 15.45 4.67
CA LYS A 46 4.80 16.78 4.64
C LYS A 46 5.93 16.98 5.65
N LYS A 47 5.97 16.18 6.71
CA LYS A 47 6.98 16.25 7.78
C LYS A 47 7.26 14.87 8.34
N PRO A 48 8.43 14.65 8.95
CA PRO A 48 8.70 13.40 9.65
C PRO A 48 7.68 13.12 10.75
N LEU A 49 7.28 11.85 10.88
CA LEU A 49 6.38 11.38 11.92
C LEU A 49 7.16 11.10 13.21
N SER A 50 6.67 11.59 14.32
CA SER A 50 7.17 11.23 15.65
C SER A 50 6.61 9.87 16.11
N ILE A 51 7.24 9.26 17.13
CA ILE A 51 6.75 8.03 17.75
C ILE A 51 5.32 8.18 18.29
N PRO A 52 4.98 9.25 19.05
CA PRO A 52 3.62 9.46 19.54
C PRO A 52 2.59 9.64 18.42
N GLU A 53 2.92 10.38 17.34
CA GLU A 53 2.00 10.57 16.20
C GLU A 53 1.67 9.24 15.53
N GLN A 54 2.69 8.40 15.27
CA GLN A 54 2.48 7.09 14.66
C GLN A 54 1.65 6.16 15.56
N LYS A 55 1.90 6.17 16.87
CA LYS A 55 1.11 5.40 17.83
C LYS A 55 -0.34 5.86 17.88
N LYS A 56 -0.56 7.18 17.98
CA LYS A 56 -1.90 7.78 17.99
C LYS A 56 -2.68 7.44 16.71
N TYR A 57 -2.03 7.50 15.55
CA TYR A 57 -2.65 7.11 14.28
C TYR A 57 -3.08 5.64 14.30
N TYR A 58 -2.22 4.75 14.76
CA TYR A 58 -2.57 3.34 14.87
C TYR A 58 -3.74 3.11 15.85
N ASP A 59 -3.63 3.63 17.08
CA ASP A 59 -4.62 3.38 18.13
C ASP A 59 -6.00 4.03 17.81
N ASN A 60 -6.03 5.21 17.20
CA ASN A 60 -7.27 5.96 16.97
C ASN A 60 -7.90 5.73 15.59
N ILE A 61 -7.10 5.40 14.58
CA ILE A 61 -7.57 5.25 13.19
C ILE A 61 -7.54 3.79 12.79
N ILE A 62 -6.37 3.14 12.81
CA ILE A 62 -6.23 1.80 12.26
C ILE A 62 -7.00 0.76 13.06
N GLN A 63 -6.90 0.75 14.38
CA GLN A 63 -7.62 -0.25 15.21
C GLN A 63 -9.12 -0.27 14.97
N ARG A 64 -9.73 0.89 14.70
CA ARG A 64 -11.17 0.99 14.45
C ARG A 64 -11.58 0.31 13.15
N THR A 65 -10.70 0.29 12.15
CA THR A 65 -11.01 -0.32 10.84
C THR A 65 -11.19 -1.83 10.92
N PHE A 66 -10.59 -2.50 11.91
CA PHE A 66 -10.66 -3.97 12.04
C PHE A 66 -12.08 -4.49 12.30
N SER A 67 -12.92 -3.72 13.00
CA SER A 67 -14.30 -4.10 13.34
C SER A 67 -15.37 -3.54 12.40
N GLN A 68 -14.98 -2.74 11.43
CA GLN A 68 -15.90 -2.11 10.49
C GLN A 68 -16.27 -3.03 9.33
N LYS A 69 -17.53 -3.02 8.90
CA LYS A 69 -17.99 -3.70 7.67
C LYS A 69 -17.58 -2.94 6.40
N LYS A 70 -17.42 -1.63 6.49
CA LYS A 70 -17.02 -0.73 5.39
C LYS A 70 -15.97 0.26 5.89
N PRO A 71 -14.74 -0.17 6.17
CA PRO A 71 -13.67 0.73 6.62
C PRO A 71 -13.22 1.65 5.48
N ASP A 72 -12.77 2.87 5.84
CA ASP A 72 -12.21 3.84 4.88
C ASP A 72 -10.83 3.42 4.36
N SER A 73 -10.15 2.54 5.08
CA SER A 73 -8.87 1.97 4.70
C SER A 73 -8.68 0.55 5.24
N ILE A 74 -7.93 -0.26 4.50
CA ILE A 74 -7.54 -1.63 4.87
C ILE A 74 -6.04 -1.73 4.64
N LEU A 75 -5.25 -1.71 5.72
CA LEU A 75 -3.80 -1.73 5.67
C LEU A 75 -3.24 -3.03 6.22
N PHE A 76 -2.20 -3.52 5.59
CA PHE A 76 -1.52 -4.76 5.92
C PHE A 76 -0.06 -4.53 6.30
N SER A 77 0.45 -5.31 7.25
CA SER A 77 1.87 -5.60 7.33
C SER A 77 2.24 -6.55 6.19
N PHE A 78 3.28 -6.22 5.45
CA PHE A 78 3.83 -7.06 4.39
C PHE A 78 5.04 -7.79 4.93
N LEU A 79 4.95 -9.12 4.95
CA LEU A 79 5.92 -9.99 5.59
C LEU A 79 6.70 -10.80 4.57
N PHE A 80 7.96 -11.08 4.89
CA PHE A 80 8.79 -12.08 4.23
C PHE A 80 9.44 -12.96 5.30
N ASN A 81 9.20 -14.29 5.27
CA ASN A 81 9.58 -15.23 6.33
C ASN A 81 9.16 -14.68 7.71
N ASP A 82 7.88 -14.31 7.87
CA ASP A 82 7.26 -13.75 9.09
C ASP A 82 7.83 -12.40 9.58
N ASN A 83 8.89 -11.89 8.98
CA ASN A 83 9.46 -10.59 9.30
C ASN A 83 8.78 -9.48 8.49
N CYS A 84 8.44 -8.37 9.15
CA CYS A 84 7.89 -7.21 8.46
C CYS A 84 8.95 -6.57 7.56
N ILE A 85 8.65 -6.51 6.29
CA ILE A 85 9.50 -5.87 5.27
C ILE A 85 8.87 -4.63 4.66
N GLY A 86 7.61 -4.35 4.95
CA GLY A 86 6.88 -3.23 4.40
C GLY A 86 5.44 -3.18 4.88
N TYR A 87 4.68 -2.26 4.35
CA TYR A 87 3.24 -2.19 4.55
C TYR A 87 2.56 -1.55 3.35
N GLY A 88 1.28 -1.80 3.24
CA GLY A 88 0.46 -1.21 2.20
C GLY A 88 -0.97 -1.73 2.28
N GLY A 89 -1.76 -1.41 1.27
CA GLY A 89 -3.15 -1.84 1.22
C GLY A 89 -4.02 -0.84 0.49
N PHE A 90 -5.28 -0.79 0.88
CA PHE A 90 -6.30 0.05 0.29
C PHE A 90 -6.54 1.29 1.14
N VAL A 91 -6.52 2.45 0.53
CA VAL A 91 -6.86 3.74 1.13
C VAL A 91 -7.92 4.43 0.28
N HIS A 92 -8.58 5.45 0.82
CA HIS A 92 -9.64 6.20 0.13
C HIS A 92 -10.69 5.26 -0.51
N ILE A 93 -11.14 4.26 0.26
CA ILE A 93 -12.09 3.26 -0.22
C ILE A 93 -13.46 3.91 -0.44
N ASP A 94 -13.95 3.83 -1.67
CA ASP A 94 -15.31 4.17 -2.03
C ASP A 94 -16.10 2.87 -2.25
N TRP A 95 -16.85 2.47 -1.24
CA TRP A 95 -17.63 1.23 -1.26
C TRP A 95 -18.81 1.26 -2.24
N ASN A 96 -19.35 2.44 -2.55
CA ASN A 96 -20.46 2.58 -3.48
C ASN A 96 -19.96 2.40 -4.91
N SER A 97 -18.86 3.05 -5.28
CA SER A 97 -18.20 2.89 -6.57
C SER A 97 -17.32 1.64 -6.65
N ARG A 98 -17.15 0.92 -5.53
CA ARG A 98 -16.29 -0.28 -5.41
C ARG A 98 -14.88 -0.04 -5.95
N ARG A 99 -14.24 1.04 -5.47
CA ARG A 99 -12.89 1.43 -5.87
C ARG A 99 -12.02 1.79 -4.65
N ALA A 100 -10.72 1.65 -4.80
CA ALA A 100 -9.75 2.05 -3.79
C ALA A 100 -8.42 2.48 -4.40
N GLU A 101 -7.72 3.37 -3.73
CA GLU A 101 -6.34 3.68 -4.01
C GLU A 101 -5.41 2.69 -3.30
N LEU A 102 -4.34 2.27 -3.97
CA LEU A 102 -3.30 1.44 -3.37
C LEU A 102 -2.23 2.30 -2.72
N SER A 103 -1.84 1.93 -1.51
CA SER A 103 -0.67 2.43 -0.80
C SER A 103 0.35 1.31 -0.66
N PHE A 104 1.64 1.61 -0.85
CA PHE A 104 2.73 0.64 -0.70
C PHE A 104 4.04 1.31 -0.34
N ILE A 105 4.74 0.75 0.63
CA ILE A 105 6.12 1.07 0.97
C ILE A 105 6.81 -0.16 1.56
N VAL A 106 8.08 -0.32 1.27
CA VAL A 106 8.95 -1.37 1.85
C VAL A 106 10.11 -0.74 2.62
N ASP A 107 10.82 -1.55 3.39
CA ASP A 107 12.08 -1.20 4.03
C ASP A 107 12.98 -0.43 3.05
N THR A 108 13.58 0.65 3.53
CA THR A 108 14.41 1.54 2.71
C THR A 108 15.59 0.82 2.05
N LYS A 109 16.19 -0.17 2.74
CA LYS A 109 17.27 -0.97 2.15
C LYS A 109 16.78 -1.83 0.98
N ARG A 110 15.57 -2.42 1.12
CA ARG A 110 14.94 -3.22 0.07
C ARG A 110 14.50 -2.35 -1.11
N SER A 111 14.03 -1.13 -0.84
CA SER A 111 13.63 -0.18 -1.90
C SER A 111 14.82 0.33 -2.72
N ASN A 112 16.02 0.29 -2.18
CA ASN A 112 17.26 0.71 -2.87
C ASN A 112 17.92 -0.40 -3.71
N ASP A 113 17.46 -1.64 -3.57
CA ASP A 113 17.88 -2.78 -4.40
C ASP A 113 16.79 -3.07 -5.44
N ASN A 114 17.06 -2.79 -6.69
CA ASN A 114 16.09 -2.93 -7.77
C ASN A 114 15.58 -4.37 -7.94
N ASN A 115 16.40 -5.40 -7.72
CA ASN A 115 15.97 -6.79 -7.85
C ASN A 115 15.05 -7.19 -6.72
N ILE A 116 15.42 -6.86 -5.49
CA ILE A 116 14.59 -7.11 -4.30
C ILE A 116 13.29 -6.33 -4.40
N TYR A 117 13.36 -5.03 -4.73
CA TYR A 117 12.18 -4.19 -4.88
C TYR A 117 11.21 -4.70 -5.95
N ASN A 118 11.74 -5.16 -7.09
CA ASN A 118 10.92 -5.76 -8.15
C ASN A 118 10.18 -7.00 -7.66
N MET A 119 10.84 -7.92 -6.94
CA MET A 119 10.21 -9.09 -6.37
C MET A 119 9.15 -8.71 -5.34
N ASP A 120 9.49 -7.84 -4.40
CA ASP A 120 8.60 -7.39 -3.33
C ASP A 120 7.34 -6.74 -3.90
N PHE A 121 7.51 -5.78 -4.82
CA PHE A 121 6.39 -5.02 -5.33
C PHE A 121 5.48 -5.86 -6.24
N ASN A 122 6.04 -6.71 -7.10
CA ASN A 122 5.24 -7.64 -7.92
C ASN A 122 4.44 -8.62 -7.05
N THR A 123 5.06 -9.16 -5.98
CA THR A 123 4.37 -10.07 -5.06
C THR A 123 3.25 -9.34 -4.31
N PHE A 124 3.52 -8.14 -3.82
CA PHE A 124 2.50 -7.30 -3.20
C PHE A 124 1.34 -7.04 -4.16
N LEU A 125 1.62 -6.62 -5.41
CA LEU A 125 0.59 -6.35 -6.42
C LEU A 125 -0.23 -7.60 -6.76
N THR A 126 0.37 -8.78 -6.77
CA THR A 126 -0.35 -10.04 -6.97
C THR A 126 -1.32 -10.31 -5.83
N LEU A 127 -0.86 -10.28 -4.60
CA LEU A 127 -1.68 -10.51 -3.41
C LEU A 127 -2.80 -9.47 -3.26
N ILE A 128 -2.48 -8.19 -3.47
CA ILE A 128 -3.46 -7.12 -3.28
C ILE A 128 -4.57 -7.16 -4.35
N LYS A 129 -4.25 -7.55 -5.60
CA LYS A 129 -5.25 -7.77 -6.64
C LYS A 129 -6.19 -8.92 -6.29
N GLN A 130 -5.68 -10.03 -5.75
CA GLN A 130 -6.52 -11.14 -5.27
C GLN A 130 -7.50 -10.66 -4.18
N ILE A 131 -7.01 -9.91 -3.20
CA ILE A 131 -7.87 -9.36 -2.14
C ILE A 131 -8.91 -8.41 -2.71
N ALA A 132 -8.50 -7.47 -3.56
CA ALA A 132 -9.39 -6.48 -4.16
C ALA A 132 -10.55 -7.12 -4.92
N PHE A 133 -10.26 -8.09 -5.77
CA PHE A 133 -11.22 -8.60 -6.75
C PHE A 133 -11.96 -9.86 -6.28
N ASN A 134 -11.30 -10.73 -5.51
CA ASN A 134 -11.94 -11.97 -5.04
C ASN A 134 -12.62 -11.82 -3.69
N GLU A 135 -12.05 -11.02 -2.77
CA GLU A 135 -12.60 -10.90 -1.40
C GLU A 135 -13.47 -9.64 -1.24
N LEU A 136 -12.97 -8.46 -1.68
CA LEU A 136 -13.66 -7.18 -1.48
C LEU A 136 -14.62 -6.81 -2.62
N ASN A 137 -14.63 -7.57 -3.71
CA ASN A 137 -15.48 -7.32 -4.87
C ASN A 137 -15.34 -5.90 -5.46
N PHE A 138 -14.13 -5.31 -5.39
CA PHE A 138 -13.89 -4.02 -6.02
C PHE A 138 -14.01 -4.13 -7.54
N ASN A 139 -14.44 -3.04 -8.17
CA ASN A 139 -14.45 -2.89 -9.61
C ASN A 139 -13.13 -2.34 -10.15
N ARG A 140 -12.45 -1.54 -9.32
CA ARG A 140 -11.26 -0.80 -9.70
C ARG A 140 -10.31 -0.62 -8.53
N ILE A 141 -9.01 -0.76 -8.80
CA ILE A 141 -7.94 -0.24 -7.95
C ILE A 141 -7.09 0.73 -8.75
N PHE A 142 -6.50 1.72 -8.10
CA PHE A 142 -5.66 2.72 -8.77
C PHE A 142 -4.52 3.18 -7.85
N THR A 143 -3.52 3.81 -8.45
CA THR A 143 -2.41 4.46 -7.74
C THR A 143 -2.26 5.89 -8.21
N GLU A 144 -1.78 6.77 -7.32
CA GLU A 144 -1.17 8.02 -7.70
C GLU A 144 0.33 7.94 -7.36
N THR A 145 1.17 8.15 -8.37
CA THR A 145 2.63 8.06 -8.26
C THR A 145 3.28 9.31 -8.82
N TYR A 146 4.22 9.90 -8.08
CA TYR A 146 5.00 11.02 -8.58
C TYR A 146 5.92 10.58 -9.71
N ASP A 147 6.00 11.37 -10.78
CA ASP A 147 6.81 11.09 -11.98
C ASP A 147 8.33 11.29 -11.75
N ILE A 148 8.79 10.82 -10.61
CA ILE A 148 10.20 10.75 -10.21
C ILE A 148 10.60 9.31 -9.85
N ARG A 149 9.71 8.34 -10.11
CA ARG A 149 9.89 6.93 -9.74
C ARG A 149 9.79 6.01 -10.96
N PRO A 150 10.64 6.18 -11.99
CA PRO A 150 10.46 5.45 -13.26
C PRO A 150 10.49 3.94 -13.10
N PHE A 151 11.31 3.40 -12.19
CA PHE A 151 11.37 1.96 -11.93
C PHE A 151 10.07 1.43 -11.31
N HIS A 152 9.50 2.14 -10.31
CA HIS A 152 8.22 1.79 -9.71
C HIS A 152 7.07 1.81 -10.74
N ILE A 153 7.04 2.85 -11.58
CA ILE A 153 6.05 3.02 -12.65
C ILE A 153 6.15 1.86 -13.65
N SER A 154 7.37 1.51 -14.07
CA SER A 154 7.61 0.37 -14.97
C SER A 154 7.07 -0.96 -14.40
N ILE A 155 7.22 -1.21 -13.09
CA ILE A 155 6.67 -2.41 -12.45
C ILE A 155 5.14 -2.38 -12.44
N LEU A 156 4.52 -1.24 -12.11
CA LEU A 156 3.07 -1.07 -12.18
C LEU A 156 2.52 -1.41 -13.56
N GLU A 157 3.09 -0.82 -14.60
CA GLU A 157 2.65 -1.02 -15.98
C GLU A 157 2.83 -2.46 -16.45
N LYS A 158 3.98 -3.09 -16.14
CA LYS A 158 4.24 -4.51 -16.40
C LYS A 158 3.27 -5.43 -15.66
N SER A 159 2.80 -5.02 -14.48
CA SER A 159 1.79 -5.76 -13.71
C SER A 159 0.36 -5.57 -14.22
N GLY A 160 0.18 -4.81 -15.31
CA GLY A 160 -1.08 -4.61 -16.01
C GLY A 160 -1.83 -3.33 -15.68
N PHE A 161 -1.32 -2.49 -14.78
CA PHE A 161 -1.90 -1.16 -14.57
C PHE A 161 -1.71 -0.30 -15.82
N LYS A 162 -2.70 0.53 -16.12
CA LYS A 162 -2.67 1.43 -17.29
C LYS A 162 -2.60 2.88 -16.82
N LEU A 163 -1.75 3.67 -17.48
CA LEU A 163 -1.74 5.11 -17.28
C LEU A 163 -3.08 5.69 -17.78
N GLU A 164 -3.77 6.41 -16.93
CA GLU A 164 -5.09 7.02 -17.20
C GLU A 164 -5.06 8.53 -17.14
N GLY A 165 -4.05 9.10 -16.49
CA GLY A 165 -3.93 10.55 -16.40
C GLY A 165 -2.59 11.02 -15.88
N ARG A 166 -2.22 12.23 -16.27
CA ARG A 166 -1.06 12.98 -15.78
C ARG A 166 -1.53 14.33 -15.26
N LEU A 167 -1.34 14.55 -13.98
CA LEU A 167 -1.58 15.81 -13.31
C LEU A 167 -0.27 16.62 -13.35
N LYS A 168 -0.21 17.63 -14.23
CA LYS A 168 1.01 18.42 -14.41
C LYS A 168 1.30 19.30 -13.21
N GLU A 169 2.56 19.36 -12.81
CA GLU A 169 3.06 20.21 -11.72
C GLU A 169 2.24 20.08 -10.42
N HIS A 170 1.71 18.88 -10.18
CA HIS A 170 0.70 18.61 -9.15
C HIS A 170 1.22 18.77 -7.72
N THR A 171 2.50 18.50 -7.51
CA THR A 171 3.11 18.58 -6.17
C THR A 171 4.47 19.24 -6.21
N LYS A 172 4.94 19.72 -5.06
CA LYS A 172 6.27 20.31 -4.90
C LYS A 172 7.13 19.41 -4.04
N ILE A 173 8.23 18.91 -4.60
CA ILE A 173 9.23 18.07 -3.93
C ILE A 173 10.60 18.74 -4.07
N SER A 174 11.29 18.98 -2.96
CA SER A 174 12.63 19.61 -2.96
C SER A 174 12.71 20.87 -3.84
N ASN A 175 11.71 21.76 -3.75
CA ASN A 175 11.57 22.99 -4.54
C ASN A 175 11.28 22.82 -6.05
N MET A 176 11.12 21.61 -6.57
CA MET A 176 10.69 21.35 -7.94
C MET A 176 9.21 20.99 -8.00
N HIS A 177 8.50 21.47 -9.00
CA HIS A 177 7.15 21.01 -9.31
C HIS A 177 7.26 19.68 -10.06
N VAL A 178 6.47 18.69 -9.61
CA VAL A 178 6.53 17.32 -10.11
C VAL A 178 5.12 16.88 -10.51
N ASP A 179 5.02 16.19 -11.63
CA ASP A 179 3.78 15.59 -12.10
C ASP A 179 3.38 14.40 -11.22
N SER A 180 2.06 14.18 -11.11
CA SER A 180 1.50 12.92 -10.58
C SER A 180 0.87 12.12 -11.71
N LEU A 181 1.14 10.82 -11.71
CA LEU A 181 0.59 9.85 -12.66
C LEU A 181 -0.48 9.00 -11.98
N ILE A 182 -1.64 8.91 -12.61
CA ILE A 182 -2.73 8.05 -12.18
C ILE A 182 -2.70 6.78 -13.03
N HIS A 183 -2.49 5.63 -12.39
CA HIS A 183 -2.59 4.33 -13.04
C HIS A 183 -3.76 3.55 -12.47
N GLY A 184 -4.57 2.95 -13.34
CA GLY A 184 -5.72 2.15 -12.96
C GLY A 184 -5.60 0.69 -13.37
N PHE A 185 -6.29 -0.18 -12.63
CA PHE A 185 -6.48 -1.59 -12.95
C PHE A 185 -7.93 -1.97 -12.69
N LEU A 186 -8.61 -2.48 -13.70
CA LEU A 186 -10.02 -2.85 -13.64
C LEU A 186 -10.20 -4.34 -13.36
N ARG A 187 -11.31 -4.70 -12.71
CA ARG A 187 -11.69 -6.08 -12.45
C ARG A 187 -11.69 -6.95 -13.71
N LEU A 188 -12.15 -6.41 -14.84
CA LEU A 188 -12.18 -7.14 -16.12
C LEU A 188 -10.78 -7.56 -16.62
N GLN A 189 -9.72 -6.93 -16.16
CA GLN A 189 -8.33 -7.27 -16.49
C GLN A 189 -7.77 -8.35 -15.57
N PHE A 190 -8.43 -8.61 -14.44
CA PHE A 190 -8.02 -9.62 -13.48
C PHE A 190 -8.55 -10.99 -13.95
N LYS A 191 -7.63 -11.81 -14.45
CA LYS A 191 -7.89 -13.22 -14.80
C LYS A 191 -7.45 -14.09 -13.62
N ASN A 192 -8.33 -14.97 -13.17
CA ASN A 192 -7.99 -15.99 -12.17
C ASN A 192 -7.03 -17.02 -12.76
#